data_48fa5c694e08b719f0cb0e79b2a9a58e
#
_entry.id   48fa5c694e08b719f0cb0e79b2a9a58e
#
_cell.length_a   1.000
_cell.length_b   1.000
_cell.length_c   1.000
_cell.angle_alpha   90.00
_cell.angle_beta   90.00
_cell.angle_gamma   90.00
#
_symmetry.space_group_name_H-M   'P 1'
#
loop_
_entity.id
_entity.type
_entity.pdbx_description
1 polymer ?
#
loop_
_entity_poly.entity_id
_entity_poly.type
_entity_poly.pdbx_seq_one_letter_code
_entity_poly.pdbx_strand_id
1 'polypeptide(L)'
;MMASVATTSPMDAFGRLIRDLRISVTDRCNFRCVYCMPREIFGPSYAFVPRDELLRLEEIVRIAKVFAACGVKKIRITGGEPMIRRNLEHLIEMIAAIEGIDDISMTTNASYLSKDRAVALKDAGLNRITVSLDALDEETFRTVCDVEFPVSRVLEGIENARQAGFENIKINAVIKRGLNEHSVLPLARYFHGTGSILRFIEYMDVGSTNNWKLDEVVSATELIALINQEISINPVSPNYRGEVAKRWRYADGGGEIGFITSV
;
A
#
# COMPACT_ATOMS: atom_id res chain seq x y z
N MET A 1 -27.83 -9.57 36.60
CA MET A 1 -27.93 -9.99 35.17
C MET A 1 -27.80 -8.73 34.33
N MET A 2 -26.60 -8.46 33.80
CA MET A 2 -26.43 -7.39 32.81
C MET A 2 -26.89 -7.94 31.45
N ALA A 3 -27.92 -7.32 30.90
CA ALA A 3 -28.38 -7.68 29.55
C ALA A 3 -27.25 -7.41 28.55
N SER A 4 -26.83 -8.46 27.86
CA SER A 4 -25.98 -8.37 26.70
C SER A 4 -26.71 -7.55 25.64
N VAL A 5 -26.32 -6.28 25.50
CA VAL A 5 -26.73 -5.50 24.34
C VAL A 5 -26.02 -6.10 23.15
N ALA A 6 -26.76 -6.87 22.35
CA ALA A 6 -26.29 -7.30 21.05
C ALA A 6 -26.03 -6.06 20.22
N THR A 7 -24.79 -5.59 20.18
CA THR A 7 -24.35 -4.49 19.31
C THR A 7 -24.37 -5.04 17.88
N THR A 8 -25.46 -4.76 17.16
CA THR A 8 -25.49 -4.98 15.71
C THR A 8 -24.45 -4.06 15.11
N SER A 9 -23.42 -4.64 14.48
CA SER A 9 -22.40 -3.85 13.78
C SER A 9 -23.07 -2.92 12.76
N PRO A 10 -22.69 -1.66 12.69
CA PRO A 10 -23.30 -0.70 11.78
C PRO A 10 -23.12 -1.14 10.32
N MET A 11 -24.20 -0.99 9.53
CA MET A 11 -24.22 -1.27 8.11
C MET A 11 -24.53 0.00 7.34
N ASP A 12 -23.96 0.11 6.13
CA ASP A 12 -24.35 1.18 5.21
C ASP A 12 -25.73 0.94 4.58
N ALA A 13 -26.19 1.90 3.74
CA ALA A 13 -27.49 1.81 3.04
C ALA A 13 -27.62 0.59 2.10
N PHE A 14 -26.51 -0.09 1.78
CA PHE A 14 -26.48 -1.30 0.96
C PHE A 14 -26.30 -2.58 1.79
N GLY A 15 -26.42 -2.51 3.11
CA GLY A 15 -26.25 -3.64 4.02
C GLY A 15 -24.81 -4.14 4.15
N ARG A 16 -23.81 -3.30 3.85
CA ARG A 16 -22.40 -3.67 3.97
C ARG A 16 -21.86 -3.27 5.34
N LEU A 17 -21.13 -4.18 5.96
CA LEU A 17 -20.41 -3.95 7.23
C LEU A 17 -19.12 -3.18 6.99
N ILE A 18 -18.74 -2.31 7.92
CA ILE A 18 -17.40 -1.71 7.97
C ILE A 18 -16.42 -2.80 8.43
N ARG A 19 -15.44 -3.16 7.58
CA ARG A 19 -14.46 -4.22 7.88
C ARG A 19 -13.02 -3.73 7.92
N ASP A 20 -12.72 -2.70 7.16
CA ASP A 20 -11.37 -2.18 6.96
C ASP A 20 -11.30 -0.72 7.38
N LEU A 21 -10.28 -0.37 8.16
CA LEU A 21 -9.95 1.00 8.55
C LEU A 21 -8.58 1.36 7.99
N ARG A 22 -8.48 2.48 7.27
CA ARG A 22 -7.21 3.04 6.84
C ARG A 22 -6.87 4.25 7.69
N ILE A 23 -5.69 4.23 8.32
CA ILE A 23 -5.22 5.30 9.19
C ILE A 23 -3.99 5.95 8.56
N SER A 24 -4.09 7.23 8.23
CA SER A 24 -2.94 8.05 7.87
C SER A 24 -2.31 8.60 9.15
N VAL A 25 -1.08 8.17 9.45
CA VAL A 25 -0.37 8.55 10.68
C VAL A 25 0.46 9.82 10.53
N THR A 26 0.62 10.32 9.31
CA THR A 26 1.31 11.56 8.94
C THR A 26 0.94 11.96 7.53
N ASP A 27 0.93 13.25 7.27
CA ASP A 27 0.79 13.85 5.92
C ASP A 27 2.15 14.02 5.20
N ARG A 28 3.28 13.79 5.90
CA ARG A 28 4.63 13.98 5.36
C ARG A 28 5.10 12.73 4.65
N CYS A 29 5.81 12.93 3.53
CA CYS A 29 6.52 11.90 2.80
C CYS A 29 7.95 12.40 2.49
N ASN A 30 8.90 11.49 2.38
CA ASN A 30 10.26 11.79 1.93
C ASN A 30 10.41 11.70 0.39
N PHE A 31 9.40 11.18 -0.32
CA PHE A 31 9.31 11.21 -1.78
C PHE A 31 8.30 12.28 -2.24
N ARG A 32 8.38 12.64 -3.53
CA ARG A 32 7.49 13.60 -4.18
C ARG A 32 6.91 13.01 -5.46
N CYS A 33 6.42 11.76 -5.36
CA CYS A 33 5.89 11.06 -6.53
C CYS A 33 4.92 11.96 -7.30
N VAL A 34 5.20 12.11 -8.60
CA VAL A 34 4.54 13.07 -9.49
C VAL A 34 3.03 12.87 -9.59
N TYR A 35 2.56 11.67 -9.30
CA TYR A 35 1.13 11.32 -9.31
C TYR A 35 0.44 11.46 -7.93
N CYS A 36 1.20 11.70 -6.84
CA CYS A 36 0.66 11.69 -5.48
C CYS A 36 0.91 13.03 -4.76
N MET A 37 2.16 13.43 -4.67
CA MET A 37 2.60 14.63 -3.94
C MET A 37 3.58 15.45 -4.79
N PRO A 38 3.17 15.95 -5.97
CA PRO A 38 4.06 16.68 -6.88
C PRO A 38 4.68 17.90 -6.19
N ARG A 39 5.96 18.14 -6.49
CA ARG A 39 6.78 19.18 -5.83
C ARG A 39 6.25 20.58 -6.05
N GLU A 40 5.53 20.81 -7.14
CA GLU A 40 4.88 22.08 -7.48
C GLU A 40 3.84 22.49 -6.42
N ILE A 41 3.19 21.50 -5.80
CA ILE A 41 2.19 21.72 -4.74
C ILE A 41 2.83 21.48 -3.37
N PHE A 42 3.50 20.34 -3.19
CA PHE A 42 4.07 19.90 -1.91
C PHE A 42 5.55 20.30 -1.78
N GLY A 43 5.90 21.50 -2.26
CA GLY A 43 7.25 22.05 -2.20
C GLY A 43 7.66 22.51 -0.78
N PRO A 44 8.84 23.20 -0.69
CA PRO A 44 9.38 23.63 0.61
C PRO A 44 8.47 24.58 1.39
N SER A 45 7.58 25.32 0.71
CA SER A 45 6.64 26.26 1.32
C SER A 45 5.30 25.63 1.72
N TYR A 46 5.08 24.34 1.41
CA TYR A 46 3.82 23.66 1.75
C TYR A 46 3.69 23.51 3.27
N ALA A 47 2.56 23.95 3.82
CA ALA A 47 2.27 23.88 5.25
C ALA A 47 1.73 22.49 5.61
N PHE A 48 2.62 21.54 5.86
CA PHE A 48 2.25 20.25 6.47
C PHE A 48 1.73 20.47 7.88
N VAL A 49 0.83 19.57 8.32
CA VAL A 49 0.30 19.60 9.69
C VAL A 49 1.46 19.65 10.70
N PRO A 50 1.46 20.60 11.64
CA PRO A 50 2.42 20.64 12.72
C PRO A 50 2.45 19.31 13.50
N ARG A 51 3.64 18.92 13.98
CA ARG A 51 3.79 17.61 14.65
C ARG A 51 2.97 17.47 15.92
N ASP A 52 2.74 18.56 16.62
CA ASP A 52 1.95 18.68 17.83
C ASP A 52 0.43 18.68 17.60
N GLU A 53 0.01 18.95 16.36
CA GLU A 53 -1.37 18.83 15.90
C GLU A 53 -1.72 17.44 15.36
N LEU A 54 -0.71 16.60 15.08
CA LEU A 54 -0.96 15.20 14.72
C LEU A 54 -1.52 14.44 15.91
N LEU A 55 -2.50 13.57 15.68
CA LEU A 55 -3.02 12.68 16.72
C LEU A 55 -1.87 11.95 17.43
N ARG A 56 -1.90 11.91 18.75
CA ARG A 56 -1.00 11.10 19.56
C ARG A 56 -1.30 9.61 19.33
N LEU A 57 -0.34 8.74 19.62
CA LEU A 57 -0.51 7.30 19.38
C LEU A 57 -1.70 6.74 20.17
N GLU A 58 -1.91 7.21 21.40
CA GLU A 58 -3.02 6.81 22.25
C GLU A 58 -4.39 7.27 21.69
N GLU A 59 -4.42 8.40 21.00
CA GLU A 59 -5.64 8.90 20.35
C GLU A 59 -5.98 8.06 19.13
N ILE A 60 -4.97 7.68 18.33
CA ILE A 60 -5.13 6.75 17.21
C ILE A 60 -5.67 5.41 17.71
N VAL A 61 -5.09 4.87 18.79
CA VAL A 61 -5.54 3.61 19.40
C VAL A 61 -6.97 3.71 19.91
N ARG A 62 -7.34 4.85 20.53
CA ARG A 62 -8.72 5.09 20.99
C ARG A 62 -9.69 5.06 19.80
N ILE A 63 -9.35 5.71 18.70
CA ILE A 63 -10.16 5.68 17.47
C ILE A 63 -10.24 4.25 16.93
N ALA A 64 -9.12 3.53 16.86
CA ALA A 64 -9.08 2.15 16.39
C ALA A 64 -9.98 1.23 17.22
N LYS A 65 -10.00 1.39 18.56
CA LYS A 65 -10.91 0.64 19.46
C LYS A 65 -12.39 0.93 19.17
N VAL A 66 -12.75 2.17 18.89
CA VAL A 66 -14.13 2.52 18.51
C VAL A 66 -14.52 1.82 17.22
N PHE A 67 -13.65 1.83 16.20
CA PHE A 67 -13.91 1.15 14.95
C PHE A 67 -13.91 -0.37 15.08
N ALA A 68 -13.07 -0.95 15.94
CA ALA A 68 -13.12 -2.37 16.27
C ALA A 68 -14.48 -2.76 16.88
N ALA A 69 -15.00 -1.96 17.81
CA ALA A 69 -16.33 -2.15 18.37
C ALA A 69 -17.47 -2.01 17.34
N CYS A 70 -17.22 -1.26 16.24
CA CYS A 70 -18.12 -1.19 15.08
C CYS A 70 -17.98 -2.37 14.09
N GLY A 71 -17.05 -3.31 14.32
CA GLY A 71 -16.87 -4.51 13.49
C GLY A 71 -15.70 -4.46 12.51
N VAL A 72 -14.85 -3.43 12.58
CA VAL A 72 -13.57 -3.39 11.85
C VAL A 72 -12.66 -4.49 12.37
N LYS A 73 -12.09 -5.26 11.44
CA LYS A 73 -11.16 -6.35 11.71
C LYS A 73 -9.77 -6.14 11.12
N LYS A 74 -9.68 -5.23 10.16
CA LYS A 74 -8.42 -4.95 9.46
C LYS A 74 -8.06 -3.49 9.58
N ILE A 75 -6.82 -3.22 9.96
CA ILE A 75 -6.27 -1.87 9.99
C ILE A 75 -5.12 -1.75 9.01
N ARG A 76 -5.17 -0.71 8.18
CA ARG A 76 -4.06 -0.36 7.29
C ARG A 76 -3.42 0.94 7.74
N ILE A 77 -2.17 0.84 8.16
CA ILE A 77 -1.33 2.00 8.46
C ILE A 77 -0.78 2.57 7.17
N THR A 78 -0.94 3.87 7.00
CA THR A 78 -0.47 4.62 5.83
C THR A 78 -0.14 6.06 6.26
N GLY A 79 0.02 6.97 5.29
CA GLY A 79 0.28 8.37 5.54
C GLY A 79 0.64 9.04 4.22
N GLY A 80 1.52 10.02 4.30
CA GLY A 80 2.54 10.19 3.30
C GLY A 80 3.45 8.94 3.36
N GLU A 81 4.58 9.00 4.09
CA GLU A 81 5.35 7.78 4.40
C GLU A 81 5.21 7.44 5.90
N PRO A 82 4.55 6.34 6.27
CA PRO A 82 4.30 6.01 7.67
C PRO A 82 5.58 5.79 8.48
N MET A 83 6.64 5.31 7.85
CA MET A 83 7.92 5.03 8.54
C MET A 83 8.67 6.29 8.99
N ILE A 84 8.21 7.49 8.62
CA ILE A 84 8.68 8.77 9.17
C ILE A 84 8.08 9.03 10.57
N ARG A 85 6.93 8.43 10.88
CA ARG A 85 6.28 8.60 12.18
C ARG A 85 7.15 7.97 13.27
N ARG A 86 7.49 8.75 14.29
CA ARG A 86 8.23 8.26 15.45
C ARG A 86 7.40 7.24 16.23
N ASN A 87 8.05 6.21 16.76
CA ASN A 87 7.44 5.15 17.58
C ASN A 87 6.31 4.41 16.84
N LEU A 88 6.46 4.22 15.53
CA LEU A 88 5.47 3.52 14.70
C LEU A 88 5.29 2.07 15.17
N GLU A 89 6.38 1.42 15.53
CA GLU A 89 6.42 0.05 16.06
C GLU A 89 5.56 -0.06 17.32
N HIS A 90 5.67 0.91 18.22
CA HIS A 90 4.85 0.96 19.43
C HIS A 90 3.35 1.20 19.13
N LEU A 91 3.03 2.02 18.14
CA LEU A 91 1.65 2.17 17.69
C LEU A 91 1.08 0.84 17.19
N ILE A 92 1.84 0.09 16.40
CA ILE A 92 1.43 -1.21 15.86
C ILE A 92 1.20 -2.21 17.00
N GLU A 93 2.10 -2.27 18.00
CA GLU A 93 1.94 -3.09 19.19
C GLU A 93 0.64 -2.76 19.95
N MET A 94 0.38 -1.47 20.18
CA MET A 94 -0.87 -1.05 20.85
C MET A 94 -2.12 -1.41 20.04
N ILE A 95 -2.06 -1.34 18.70
CA ILE A 95 -3.18 -1.73 17.83
C ILE A 95 -3.35 -3.25 17.82
N ALA A 96 -2.25 -4.02 17.81
CA ALA A 96 -2.28 -5.48 17.86
C ALA A 96 -2.91 -6.03 19.16
N ALA A 97 -2.85 -5.26 20.24
CA ALA A 97 -3.49 -5.60 21.51
C ALA A 97 -5.01 -5.30 21.53
N ILE A 98 -5.60 -4.75 20.46
CA ILE A 98 -7.05 -4.46 20.42
C ILE A 98 -7.80 -5.75 20.07
N GLU A 99 -8.69 -6.18 20.95
CA GLU A 99 -9.56 -7.33 20.70
C GLU A 99 -10.43 -7.11 19.45
N GLY A 100 -10.49 -8.12 18.56
CA GLY A 100 -11.27 -8.08 17.33
C GLY A 100 -10.52 -7.54 16.11
N ILE A 101 -9.30 -7.04 16.25
CA ILE A 101 -8.42 -6.71 15.12
C ILE A 101 -7.62 -7.96 14.76
N ASP A 102 -7.87 -8.49 13.56
CA ASP A 102 -7.27 -9.74 13.09
C ASP A 102 -6.08 -9.50 12.14
N ASP A 103 -5.95 -8.31 11.55
CA ASP A 103 -5.02 -8.05 10.46
C ASP A 103 -4.55 -6.58 10.46
N ILE A 104 -3.27 -6.38 10.64
CA ILE A 104 -2.61 -5.07 10.57
C ILE A 104 -1.68 -5.07 9.36
N SER A 105 -1.88 -4.12 8.46
CA SER A 105 -1.06 -3.96 7.27
C SER A 105 -0.49 -2.55 7.17
N MET A 106 0.65 -2.41 6.52
CA MET A 106 1.27 -1.12 6.25
C MET A 106 1.54 -0.95 4.77
N THR A 107 1.36 0.27 4.25
CA THR A 107 1.81 0.66 2.91
C THR A 107 2.95 1.66 3.06
N THR A 108 4.10 1.39 2.44
CA THR A 108 5.33 2.17 2.57
C THR A 108 6.08 2.25 1.24
N ASN A 109 6.93 3.26 1.06
CA ASN A 109 7.90 3.30 -0.03
C ASN A 109 9.19 2.52 0.29
N ALA A 110 9.25 1.88 1.45
CA ALA A 110 10.34 1.04 1.96
C ALA A 110 11.72 1.73 2.10
N SER A 111 11.84 3.04 1.88
CA SER A 111 13.12 3.76 1.98
C SER A 111 13.75 3.71 3.38
N TYR A 112 12.95 3.50 4.41
CA TYR A 112 13.38 3.37 5.80
C TYR A 112 13.25 1.93 6.34
N LEU A 113 13.02 0.94 5.48
CA LEU A 113 12.80 -0.44 5.88
C LEU A 113 14.14 -1.20 6.01
N SER A 114 14.93 -0.82 7.03
CA SER A 114 16.13 -1.56 7.40
C SER A 114 15.78 -2.92 8.00
N LYS A 115 16.78 -3.82 8.09
CA LYS A 115 16.61 -5.15 8.67
C LYS A 115 16.05 -5.09 10.11
N ASP A 116 16.64 -4.24 10.96
CA ASP A 116 16.21 -4.11 12.35
C ASP A 116 14.77 -3.57 12.46
N ARG A 117 14.41 -2.62 11.60
CA ARG A 117 13.05 -2.08 11.57
C ARG A 117 12.04 -3.09 11.03
N ALA A 118 12.41 -3.90 10.04
CA ALA A 118 11.54 -4.94 9.53
C ALA A 118 11.23 -5.99 10.62
N VAL A 119 12.25 -6.41 11.39
CA VAL A 119 12.08 -7.30 12.54
C VAL A 119 11.20 -6.65 13.61
N ALA A 120 11.52 -5.42 14.02
CA ALA A 120 10.74 -4.72 15.05
C ALA A 120 9.27 -4.52 14.68
N LEU A 121 8.96 -4.23 13.40
CA LEU A 121 7.58 -4.15 12.89
C LEU A 121 6.88 -5.50 12.95
N LYS A 122 7.57 -6.59 12.61
CA LYS A 122 7.04 -7.95 12.68
C LYS A 122 6.73 -8.34 14.12
N ASP A 123 7.66 -8.10 15.02
CA ASP A 123 7.52 -8.41 16.46
C ASP A 123 6.42 -7.59 17.13
N ALA A 124 6.22 -6.33 16.68
CA ALA A 124 5.13 -5.48 17.12
C ALA A 124 3.73 -5.98 16.67
N GLY A 125 3.66 -6.98 15.79
CA GLY A 125 2.39 -7.57 15.34
C GLY A 125 1.93 -7.10 13.95
N LEU A 126 2.79 -6.44 13.16
CA LEU A 126 2.46 -6.14 11.76
C LEU A 126 2.34 -7.45 10.97
N ASN A 127 1.19 -7.69 10.35
CA ASN A 127 0.93 -8.92 9.60
C ASN A 127 1.41 -8.85 8.16
N ARG A 128 1.23 -7.69 7.49
CA ARG A 128 1.47 -7.57 6.05
C ARG A 128 2.10 -6.22 5.67
N ILE A 129 2.99 -6.27 4.69
CA ILE A 129 3.61 -5.08 4.08
C ILE A 129 3.17 -4.97 2.61
N THR A 130 2.87 -3.75 2.21
CA THR A 130 2.73 -3.36 0.82
C THR A 130 3.80 -2.31 0.52
N VAL A 131 4.63 -2.55 -0.49
CA VAL A 131 5.68 -1.61 -0.93
C VAL A 131 5.25 -0.95 -2.23
N SER A 132 5.40 0.36 -2.32
CA SER A 132 5.23 1.12 -3.56
C SER A 132 6.55 1.14 -4.33
N LEU A 133 6.55 0.64 -5.58
CA LEU A 133 7.72 0.59 -6.45
C LEU A 133 7.26 0.62 -7.92
N ASP A 134 7.51 1.74 -8.59
CA ASP A 134 6.95 2.05 -9.91
C ASP A 134 7.92 1.77 -11.07
N ALA A 135 9.20 1.52 -10.79
CA ALA A 135 10.24 1.16 -11.75
C ALA A 135 11.41 0.46 -11.05
N LEU A 136 12.21 -0.30 -11.84
CA LEU A 136 13.45 -0.95 -11.37
C LEU A 136 14.70 -0.20 -11.81
N ASP A 137 14.64 0.55 -12.91
CA ASP A 137 15.74 1.36 -13.37
C ASP A 137 15.77 2.70 -12.62
N GLU A 138 16.98 3.17 -12.40
CA GLU A 138 17.25 4.34 -11.56
C GLU A 138 16.69 5.63 -12.15
N GLU A 139 16.72 5.79 -13.47
CA GLU A 139 16.27 7.00 -14.16
C GLU A 139 14.75 7.16 -14.05
N THR A 140 14.01 6.11 -14.41
CA THR A 140 12.55 6.11 -14.31
C THR A 140 12.10 6.23 -12.86
N PHE A 141 12.75 5.48 -11.94
CA PHE A 141 12.41 5.56 -10.51
C PHE A 141 12.56 6.98 -9.95
N ARG A 142 13.68 7.66 -10.24
CA ARG A 142 13.91 9.05 -9.82
C ARG A 142 12.91 10.01 -10.44
N THR A 143 12.60 9.82 -11.71
CA THR A 143 11.62 10.66 -12.42
C THR A 143 10.22 10.51 -11.82
N VAL A 144 9.77 9.29 -11.55
CA VAL A 144 8.43 9.02 -10.98
C VAL A 144 8.33 9.49 -9.54
N CYS A 145 9.35 9.19 -8.73
CA CYS A 145 9.34 9.48 -7.30
C CYS A 145 9.83 10.89 -6.95
N ASP A 146 10.38 11.62 -7.94
CA ASP A 146 10.99 12.96 -7.80
C ASP A 146 11.89 13.03 -6.55
N VAL A 147 12.88 12.13 -6.48
CA VAL A 147 13.75 12.01 -5.31
C VAL A 147 15.14 11.53 -5.70
N GLU A 148 16.16 12.10 -5.07
CA GLU A 148 17.53 11.61 -5.15
C GLU A 148 17.74 10.44 -4.14
N PHE A 149 17.17 9.28 -4.47
CA PHE A 149 17.22 8.07 -3.66
C PHE A 149 17.41 6.84 -4.55
N PRO A 150 18.36 5.96 -4.26
CA PRO A 150 18.64 4.82 -5.14
C PRO A 150 17.54 3.74 -5.00
N VAL A 151 17.04 3.26 -6.13
CA VAL A 151 16.01 2.19 -6.18
C VAL A 151 16.49 0.91 -5.49
N SER A 152 17.80 0.65 -5.52
CA SER A 152 18.42 -0.50 -4.84
C SER A 152 18.11 -0.55 -3.33
N ARG A 153 17.96 0.60 -2.68
CA ARG A 153 17.59 0.66 -1.26
C ARG A 153 16.13 0.27 -1.00
N VAL A 154 15.24 0.52 -1.95
CA VAL A 154 13.85 0.04 -1.88
C VAL A 154 13.82 -1.48 -2.04
N LEU A 155 14.58 -2.01 -3.00
CA LEU A 155 14.72 -3.46 -3.21
C LEU A 155 15.34 -4.16 -1.98
N GLU A 156 16.37 -3.55 -1.37
CA GLU A 156 16.94 -4.01 -0.09
C GLU A 156 15.86 -4.03 1.00
N GLY A 157 15.01 -3.00 1.09
CA GLY A 157 13.91 -2.95 2.06
C GLY A 157 12.90 -4.08 1.87
N ILE A 158 12.57 -4.44 0.62
CA ILE A 158 11.73 -5.60 0.30
C ILE A 158 12.37 -6.90 0.79
N GLU A 159 13.67 -7.07 0.53
CA GLU A 159 14.41 -8.25 0.97
C GLU A 159 14.51 -8.32 2.50
N ASN A 160 14.74 -7.19 3.18
CA ASN A 160 14.72 -7.10 4.64
C ASN A 160 13.37 -7.53 5.22
N ALA A 161 12.25 -7.11 4.60
CA ALA A 161 10.93 -7.56 5.01
C ALA A 161 10.76 -9.08 4.84
N ARG A 162 11.22 -9.64 3.71
CA ARG A 162 11.19 -11.09 3.46
C ARG A 162 12.00 -11.86 4.52
N GLN A 163 13.20 -11.39 4.85
CA GLN A 163 14.06 -11.98 5.86
C GLN A 163 13.49 -11.88 7.28
N ALA A 164 12.70 -10.84 7.56
CA ALA A 164 11.97 -10.69 8.82
C ALA A 164 10.70 -11.59 8.90
N GLY A 165 10.43 -12.42 7.89
CA GLY A 165 9.32 -13.37 7.88
C GLY A 165 7.98 -12.77 7.43
N PHE A 166 8.00 -11.66 6.68
CA PHE A 166 6.80 -11.22 5.96
C PHE A 166 6.62 -12.05 4.69
N GLU A 167 5.47 -12.68 4.58
CA GLU A 167 5.07 -13.45 3.41
C GLU A 167 4.12 -12.64 2.51
N ASN A 168 4.03 -13.06 1.23
CA ASN A 168 3.12 -12.46 0.26
C ASN A 168 3.20 -10.91 0.25
N ILE A 169 4.43 -10.38 0.31
CA ILE A 169 4.68 -8.95 0.24
C ILE A 169 4.06 -8.41 -1.05
N LYS A 170 3.23 -7.39 -0.92
CA LYS A 170 2.59 -6.78 -2.07
C LYS A 170 3.43 -5.64 -2.60
N ILE A 171 3.69 -5.66 -3.90
CA ILE A 171 4.40 -4.59 -4.59
C ILE A 171 3.38 -3.85 -5.44
N ASN A 172 3.15 -2.59 -5.15
CA ASN A 172 2.25 -1.74 -5.92
C ASN A 172 3.06 -0.88 -6.89
N ALA A 173 2.66 -0.90 -8.15
CA ALA A 173 3.21 -0.03 -9.19
C ALA A 173 2.07 0.74 -9.85
N VAL A 174 2.08 2.07 -9.74
CA VAL A 174 1.19 2.94 -10.50
C VAL A 174 1.78 3.12 -11.89
N ILE A 175 1.01 2.81 -12.93
CA ILE A 175 1.47 2.93 -14.32
C ILE A 175 0.79 4.11 -14.98
N LYS A 176 1.62 5.04 -15.45
CA LYS A 176 1.21 6.24 -16.17
C LYS A 176 1.83 6.24 -17.58
N ARG A 177 0.98 6.44 -18.60
CA ARG A 177 1.41 6.52 -20.00
C ARG A 177 2.35 7.70 -20.22
N GLY A 178 3.39 7.46 -21.03
CA GLY A 178 4.44 8.47 -21.30
C GLY A 178 5.43 8.67 -20.15
N LEU A 179 5.31 7.89 -19.06
CA LEU A 179 6.20 8.01 -17.91
C LEU A 179 6.92 6.70 -17.57
N ASN A 180 6.18 5.64 -17.23
CA ASN A 180 6.77 4.38 -16.77
C ASN A 180 6.08 3.12 -17.30
N GLU A 181 5.30 3.20 -18.39
CA GLU A 181 4.68 2.01 -19.00
C GLU A 181 5.68 0.97 -19.48
N HIS A 182 6.90 1.39 -19.82
CA HIS A 182 8.00 0.49 -20.17
C HIS A 182 8.52 -0.34 -19.00
N SER A 183 8.21 0.05 -17.77
CA SER A 183 8.59 -0.69 -16.54
C SER A 183 7.72 -1.92 -16.29
N VAL A 184 6.59 -2.09 -16.99
CA VAL A 184 5.61 -3.16 -16.74
C VAL A 184 6.25 -4.55 -16.88
N LEU A 185 6.88 -4.83 -18.00
CA LEU A 185 7.54 -6.13 -18.27
C LEU A 185 8.76 -6.37 -17.37
N PRO A 186 9.68 -5.40 -17.18
CA PRO A 186 10.76 -5.53 -16.20
C PRO A 186 10.27 -5.87 -14.79
N LEU A 187 9.26 -5.18 -14.29
CA LEU A 187 8.66 -5.46 -12.97
C LEU A 187 8.03 -6.85 -12.92
N ALA A 188 7.25 -7.23 -13.94
CA ALA A 188 6.62 -8.54 -14.01
C ALA A 188 7.65 -9.67 -13.99
N ARG A 189 8.75 -9.56 -14.77
CA ARG A 189 9.84 -10.54 -14.80
C ARG A 189 10.59 -10.59 -13.45
N TYR A 190 10.86 -9.43 -12.84
CA TYR A 190 11.64 -9.36 -11.61
C TYR A 190 10.93 -10.02 -10.43
N PHE A 191 9.62 -9.79 -10.29
CA PHE A 191 8.84 -10.34 -9.18
C PHE A 191 8.24 -11.73 -9.45
N HIS A 192 8.34 -12.23 -10.68
CA HIS A 192 7.95 -13.59 -11.04
C HIS A 192 8.73 -14.62 -10.21
N GLY A 193 8.04 -15.54 -9.56
CA GLY A 193 8.67 -16.61 -8.76
C GLY A 193 9.28 -16.18 -7.42
N THR A 194 9.19 -14.90 -7.04
CA THR A 194 9.80 -14.40 -5.79
C THR A 194 8.94 -14.61 -4.53
N GLY A 195 7.68 -15.04 -4.68
CA GLY A 195 6.69 -15.08 -3.60
C GLY A 195 6.05 -13.72 -3.28
N SER A 196 6.50 -12.64 -3.91
CA SER A 196 5.85 -11.33 -3.83
C SER A 196 4.65 -11.26 -4.79
N ILE A 197 3.65 -10.45 -4.46
CA ILE A 197 2.47 -10.22 -5.28
C ILE A 197 2.60 -8.85 -5.93
N LEU A 198 3.01 -8.80 -7.21
CA LEU A 198 3.04 -7.57 -7.96
C LEU A 198 1.61 -7.12 -8.28
N ARG A 199 1.31 -5.83 -8.10
CA ARG A 199 0.02 -5.25 -8.41
C ARG A 199 0.20 -3.96 -9.19
N PHE A 200 -0.25 -3.96 -10.40
CA PHE A 200 -0.34 -2.76 -11.22
C PHE A 200 -1.61 -1.98 -10.88
N ILE A 201 -1.46 -0.67 -10.75
CA ILE A 201 -2.55 0.26 -10.44
C ILE A 201 -2.66 1.22 -11.63
N GLU A 202 -3.84 1.33 -12.21
CA GLU A 202 -4.13 2.35 -13.20
C GLU A 202 -3.92 3.73 -12.59
N TYR A 203 -3.28 4.63 -13.34
CA TYR A 203 -3.16 6.02 -12.94
C TYR A 203 -4.56 6.64 -12.76
N MET A 204 -4.84 7.15 -11.58
CA MET A 204 -6.19 7.60 -11.22
C MET A 204 -6.21 9.04 -10.73
N ASP A 205 -7.36 9.67 -10.83
CA ASP A 205 -7.62 10.95 -10.22
C ASP A 205 -7.59 10.82 -8.69
N VAL A 206 -6.69 11.57 -8.06
CA VAL A 206 -6.58 11.67 -6.60
C VAL A 206 -7.04 13.05 -6.11
N GLY A 207 -7.80 13.76 -6.93
CA GLY A 207 -8.27 15.13 -6.70
C GLY A 207 -7.44 16.15 -7.47
N SER A 208 -7.46 17.42 -7.06
CA SER A 208 -6.89 18.54 -7.82
C SER A 208 -5.35 18.61 -7.84
N THR A 209 -4.64 17.61 -7.30
CA THR A 209 -3.20 17.71 -7.07
C THR A 209 -2.34 17.11 -8.17
N ASN A 210 -2.86 16.19 -9.00
CA ASN A 210 -2.06 15.44 -9.96
C ASN A 210 -2.36 15.75 -11.44
N ASN A 211 -3.22 16.72 -11.73
CA ASN A 211 -3.62 17.12 -13.09
C ASN A 211 -3.99 15.90 -13.98
N TRP A 212 -4.72 14.96 -13.42
CA TRP A 212 -5.08 13.70 -14.07
C TRP A 212 -5.76 13.88 -15.43
N LYS A 213 -5.37 13.06 -16.40
CA LYS A 213 -5.96 13.01 -17.73
C LYS A 213 -6.20 11.55 -18.14
N LEU A 214 -7.33 11.31 -18.79
CA LEU A 214 -7.71 9.96 -19.21
C LEU A 214 -6.74 9.35 -20.24
N ASP A 215 -6.15 10.14 -21.10
CA ASP A 215 -5.18 9.71 -22.13
C ASP A 215 -3.84 9.26 -21.53
N GLU A 216 -3.56 9.61 -20.30
CA GLU A 216 -2.37 9.16 -19.54
C GLU A 216 -2.60 7.82 -18.82
N VAL A 217 -3.81 7.27 -18.85
CA VAL A 217 -4.14 6.00 -18.22
C VAL A 217 -3.71 4.83 -19.11
N VAL A 218 -2.99 3.87 -18.54
CA VAL A 218 -2.76 2.55 -19.14
C VAL A 218 -3.73 1.59 -18.47
N SER A 219 -4.72 1.11 -19.21
CA SER A 219 -5.77 0.27 -18.66
C SER A 219 -5.27 -1.11 -18.24
N ALA A 220 -5.96 -1.73 -17.26
CA ALA A 220 -5.65 -3.10 -16.87
C ALA A 220 -5.71 -4.08 -18.05
N THR A 221 -6.60 -3.85 -19.02
CA THR A 221 -6.71 -4.65 -20.24
C THR A 221 -5.44 -4.55 -21.09
N GLU A 222 -4.90 -3.35 -21.27
CA GLU A 222 -3.63 -3.13 -22.00
C GLU A 222 -2.46 -3.77 -21.26
N LEU A 223 -2.39 -3.61 -19.91
CA LEU A 223 -1.34 -4.21 -19.08
C LEU A 223 -1.35 -5.74 -19.17
N ILE A 224 -2.53 -6.36 -19.09
CA ILE A 224 -2.71 -7.79 -19.22
C ILE A 224 -2.28 -8.27 -20.61
N ALA A 225 -2.69 -7.56 -21.67
CA ALA A 225 -2.31 -7.90 -23.04
C ALA A 225 -0.80 -7.81 -23.25
N LEU A 226 -0.15 -6.76 -22.70
CA LEU A 226 1.29 -6.58 -22.77
C LEU A 226 2.03 -7.72 -22.04
N ILE A 227 1.63 -8.07 -20.83
CA ILE A 227 2.27 -9.13 -20.06
C ILE A 227 2.10 -10.48 -20.74
N ASN A 228 0.92 -10.79 -21.26
CA ASN A 228 0.63 -12.06 -21.96
C ASN A 228 1.42 -12.27 -23.26
N GLN A 229 2.03 -11.23 -23.83
CA GLN A 229 2.95 -11.38 -24.96
C GLN A 229 4.22 -12.15 -24.60
N GLU A 230 4.63 -12.11 -23.33
CA GLU A 230 5.87 -12.72 -22.87
C GLU A 230 5.67 -13.74 -21.75
N ILE A 231 4.75 -13.47 -20.82
CA ILE A 231 4.52 -14.27 -19.63
C ILE A 231 3.02 -14.57 -19.54
N SER A 232 2.65 -15.82 -19.74
CA SER A 232 1.24 -16.23 -19.69
C SER A 232 0.66 -16.09 -18.28
N ILE A 233 -0.43 -15.36 -18.16
CA ILE A 233 -1.18 -15.19 -16.92
C ILE A 233 -2.66 -15.56 -17.13
N ASN A 234 -3.28 -16.12 -16.10
CA ASN A 234 -4.68 -16.54 -16.13
C ASN A 234 -5.47 -15.88 -14.98
N PRO A 235 -6.73 -15.47 -15.20
CA PRO A 235 -7.55 -14.88 -14.15
C PRO A 235 -7.84 -15.93 -13.07
N VAL A 236 -7.91 -15.47 -11.79
CA VAL A 236 -8.35 -16.28 -10.66
C VAL A 236 -9.45 -15.59 -9.89
N SER A 237 -10.28 -16.37 -9.21
CA SER A 237 -11.39 -15.84 -8.42
C SER A 237 -10.88 -14.93 -7.29
N PRO A 238 -11.63 -13.89 -6.91
CA PRO A 238 -11.30 -13.07 -5.77
C PRO A 238 -11.33 -13.89 -4.47
N ASN A 239 -10.48 -13.53 -3.50
CA ASN A 239 -10.47 -14.19 -2.18
C ASN A 239 -11.73 -13.90 -1.36
N TYR A 240 -12.33 -12.74 -1.58
CA TYR A 240 -13.56 -12.32 -0.90
C TYR A 240 -14.33 -11.29 -1.75
N ARG A 241 -15.62 -11.16 -1.47
CA ARG A 241 -16.48 -10.20 -2.17
C ARG A 241 -16.01 -8.77 -1.88
N GLY A 242 -15.73 -8.00 -2.94
CA GLY A 242 -15.25 -6.62 -2.84
C GLY A 242 -13.73 -6.49 -2.76
N GLU A 243 -12.98 -7.55 -3.11
CA GLU A 243 -11.53 -7.43 -3.29
C GLU A 243 -11.23 -6.42 -4.42
N VAL A 244 -10.40 -5.42 -4.10
CA VAL A 244 -10.13 -4.29 -5.01
C VAL A 244 -9.28 -4.71 -6.21
N ALA A 245 -8.28 -5.58 -5.99
CA ALA A 245 -7.42 -6.06 -7.05
C ALA A 245 -8.06 -7.22 -7.81
N LYS A 246 -8.18 -7.13 -9.13
CA LYS A 246 -8.45 -8.27 -9.99
C LYS A 246 -7.21 -9.18 -9.98
N ARG A 247 -7.37 -10.43 -9.57
CA ARG A 247 -6.27 -11.38 -9.36
C ARG A 247 -6.02 -12.22 -10.60
N TRP A 248 -4.77 -12.45 -10.87
CA TRP A 248 -4.27 -13.32 -11.94
C TRP A 248 -3.14 -14.18 -11.38
N ARG A 249 -2.86 -15.29 -12.05
CA ARG A 249 -1.78 -16.21 -11.67
C ARG A 249 -0.92 -16.50 -12.89
N TYR A 250 0.39 -16.56 -12.69
CA TYR A 250 1.31 -17.03 -13.70
C TYR A 250 1.03 -18.50 -14.05
N ALA A 251 0.98 -18.81 -15.37
CA ALA A 251 0.58 -20.14 -15.84
C ALA A 251 1.56 -21.25 -15.43
N ASP A 252 2.82 -20.92 -15.23
CA ASP A 252 3.89 -21.82 -14.80
C ASP A 252 3.98 -22.01 -13.27
N GLY A 253 3.07 -21.41 -12.49
CA GLY A 253 3.08 -21.47 -11.04
C GLY A 253 3.96 -20.44 -10.34
N GLY A 254 4.50 -19.44 -11.08
CA GLY A 254 5.39 -18.39 -10.57
C GLY A 254 4.75 -17.36 -9.62
N GLY A 255 3.56 -17.66 -9.04
CA GLY A 255 2.89 -16.78 -8.09
C GLY A 255 1.70 -16.03 -8.66
N GLU A 256 1.36 -14.92 -8.02
CA GLU A 256 0.20 -14.08 -8.37
C GLU A 256 0.61 -12.68 -8.82
N ILE A 257 -0.21 -12.12 -9.70
CA ILE A 257 -0.14 -10.74 -10.16
C ILE A 257 -1.54 -10.14 -10.08
N GLY A 258 -1.66 -8.86 -9.78
CA GLY A 258 -2.95 -8.20 -9.63
C GLY A 258 -3.06 -6.92 -10.43
N PHE A 259 -4.30 -6.52 -10.70
CA PHE A 259 -4.60 -5.26 -11.38
C PHE A 259 -5.67 -4.51 -10.60
N ILE A 260 -5.39 -3.25 -10.30
CA ILE A 260 -6.32 -2.34 -9.61
C ILE A 260 -6.76 -1.30 -10.62
N THR A 261 -8.05 -1.32 -10.94
CA THR A 261 -8.65 -0.39 -11.89
C THR A 261 -9.14 0.86 -11.18
N SER A 262 -9.05 1.98 -11.87
CA SER A 262 -9.50 3.28 -11.35
C SER A 262 -11.00 3.51 -11.55
N VAL A 263 -11.64 2.75 -12.40
CA VAL A 263 -13.07 2.88 -12.79
C VAL A 263 -13.74 1.51 -12.80
#